data_6dd76cfedd6bd7ddc5d8353667c2131e
#
_entry.id   6dd76cfedd6bd7ddc5d8353667c2131e
#
_cell.length_a   1.000
_cell.length_b   1.000
_cell.length_c   1.000
_cell.angle_alpha   90.00
_cell.angle_beta   90.00
_cell.angle_gamma   90.00
#
_symmetry.space_group_name_H-M   'P 1'
#
loop_
_entity.id
_entity.type
_entity.pdbx_description
1 polymer ?
#
loop_
_entity_poly.entity_id
_entity_poly.type
_entity_poly.pdbx_seq_one_letter_code
_entity_poly.pdbx_strand_id
1 'polypeptide(L)'
;MAARHSDKRVRAPGAGRPRKTPRSSDRPVPEEIIAEASHLFARKGVAATTMADIAAAAGLQVSSLYYYFRSKHEILEAIVGEVNRIPRAALAEARAQHEDPATSLHAFVRADAAVLCRFPFDINEIHRLAGDDDSEFGRYWSERQQLHDDVEALVADGVAAGTLIDVDPHLTALTILANDEAAQNWYRPVGARRLVGADGRSTERYTPEDVGRYLADLTLRGLLRDPSTLDGIRAATEP
;
A
#
# COMPACT_ATOMS: atom_id res chain seq x y z
N MET A 1 -39.40 -57.07 21.84
CA MET A 1 -39.07 -56.33 20.60
C MET A 1 -38.28 -55.06 20.97
N ALA A 2 -36.96 -55.11 20.82
CA ALA A 2 -36.07 -54.01 21.21
C ALA A 2 -35.70 -53.22 19.97
N ALA A 3 -36.04 -51.95 19.98
CA ALA A 3 -35.69 -50.96 18.92
C ALA A 3 -34.22 -50.53 19.08
N ARG A 4 -33.40 -50.74 18.07
CA ARG A 4 -31.99 -50.33 18.02
C ARG A 4 -31.94 -48.83 17.62
N HIS A 5 -31.47 -48.00 18.54
CA HIS A 5 -31.10 -46.62 18.24
C HIS A 5 -29.77 -46.61 17.44
N SER A 6 -29.83 -46.08 16.23
CA SER A 6 -28.67 -45.86 15.37
C SER A 6 -28.01 -44.52 15.77
N ASP A 7 -26.87 -44.64 16.45
CA ASP A 7 -26.01 -43.51 16.82
C ASP A 7 -25.27 -42.99 15.58
N LYS A 8 -25.73 -41.83 15.02
CA LYS A 8 -25.04 -41.11 13.99
C LYS A 8 -23.89 -40.30 14.60
N ARG A 9 -22.71 -40.91 14.63
CA ARG A 9 -21.48 -40.17 14.96
C ARG A 9 -21.26 -39.06 13.95
N VAL A 10 -21.37 -37.80 14.40
CA VAL A 10 -20.95 -36.61 13.67
C VAL A 10 -19.42 -36.69 13.47
N ARG A 11 -18.98 -36.85 12.23
CA ARG A 11 -17.56 -36.79 11.86
C ARG A 11 -17.05 -35.38 12.13
N ALA A 12 -16.05 -35.27 12.98
CA ALA A 12 -15.26 -34.04 13.14
C ALA A 12 -14.62 -33.64 11.80
N PRO A 13 -14.46 -32.32 11.51
CA PRO A 13 -13.79 -31.84 10.29
C PRO A 13 -12.39 -32.46 10.26
N GLY A 14 -12.08 -33.18 9.17
CA GLY A 14 -10.80 -33.87 9.01
C GLY A 14 -9.64 -32.87 9.05
N ALA A 15 -8.69 -33.12 9.92
CA ALA A 15 -7.40 -32.46 9.95
C ALA A 15 -6.75 -32.57 8.56
N GLY A 16 -6.50 -31.47 7.91
CA GLY A 16 -5.84 -31.40 6.61
C GLY A 16 -4.50 -32.12 6.66
N ARG A 17 -4.11 -32.73 5.53
CA ARG A 17 -2.86 -33.49 5.39
C ARG A 17 -1.67 -32.62 5.84
N PRO A 18 -0.71 -33.15 6.67
CA PRO A 18 0.41 -32.38 7.19
C PRO A 18 1.20 -31.70 6.09
N ARG A 19 1.55 -30.44 6.29
CA ARG A 19 2.46 -29.66 5.42
C ARG A 19 3.81 -30.36 5.35
N LYS A 20 4.46 -30.29 4.18
CA LYS A 20 5.83 -30.82 3.97
C LYS A 20 6.91 -30.02 4.70
N THR A 21 6.62 -28.78 5.08
CA THR A 21 7.56 -27.85 5.76
C THR A 21 6.86 -27.17 6.94
N PRO A 22 7.54 -26.96 8.09
CA PRO A 22 7.01 -26.12 9.19
C PRO A 22 6.67 -24.72 8.69
N ARG A 23 5.66 -24.08 9.29
CA ARG A 23 5.35 -22.66 9.02
C ARG A 23 6.55 -21.80 9.37
N SER A 24 6.94 -20.92 8.47
CA SER A 24 7.99 -19.92 8.68
C SER A 24 7.49 -18.66 9.40
N SER A 25 6.17 -18.50 9.54
CA SER A 25 5.53 -17.34 10.17
C SER A 25 4.28 -17.73 10.95
N ASP A 26 3.94 -16.94 11.98
CA ASP A 26 2.68 -17.04 12.75
C ASP A 26 1.50 -16.36 12.02
N ARG A 27 1.69 -15.85 10.81
CA ARG A 27 0.65 -15.18 10.02
C ARG A 27 -0.45 -16.15 9.57
N PRO A 28 -1.70 -15.68 9.43
CA PRO A 28 -2.77 -16.43 8.77
C PRO A 28 -2.34 -16.87 7.35
N VAL A 29 -2.81 -18.04 6.89
CA VAL A 29 -2.39 -18.61 5.59
C VAL A 29 -2.62 -17.68 4.41
N PRO A 30 -3.75 -16.96 4.28
CA PRO A 30 -3.95 -16.00 3.19
C PRO A 30 -2.91 -14.87 3.19
N GLU A 31 -2.57 -14.32 4.34
CA GLU A 31 -1.57 -13.26 4.46
C GLU A 31 -0.15 -13.75 4.10
N GLU A 32 0.19 -15.00 4.45
CA GLU A 32 1.45 -15.64 4.05
C GLU A 32 1.52 -15.81 2.51
N ILE A 33 0.41 -16.23 1.89
CA ILE A 33 0.30 -16.34 0.42
C ILE A 33 0.49 -14.97 -0.24
N ILE A 34 -0.18 -13.93 0.26
CA ILE A 34 -0.07 -12.56 -0.25
C ILE A 34 1.38 -12.05 -0.13
N ALA A 35 2.02 -12.25 1.01
CA ALA A 35 3.41 -11.83 1.23
C ALA A 35 4.38 -12.51 0.27
N GLU A 36 4.29 -13.85 0.12
CA GLU A 36 5.17 -14.61 -0.78
C GLU A 36 4.90 -14.29 -2.26
N ALA A 37 3.64 -14.09 -2.64
CA ALA A 37 3.27 -13.64 -3.98
C ALA A 37 3.83 -12.25 -4.27
N SER A 38 3.73 -11.31 -3.34
CA SER A 38 4.30 -9.95 -3.45
C SER A 38 5.81 -10.00 -3.70
N HIS A 39 6.54 -10.83 -2.95
CA HIS A 39 7.97 -11.03 -3.16
C HIS A 39 8.32 -11.64 -4.52
N LEU A 40 7.50 -12.59 -5.00
CA LEU A 40 7.70 -13.19 -6.32
C LEU A 40 7.40 -12.19 -7.44
N PHE A 41 6.32 -11.42 -7.33
CA PHE A 41 5.96 -10.39 -8.29
C PHE A 41 7.02 -9.29 -8.37
N ALA A 42 7.56 -8.84 -7.25
CA ALA A 42 8.66 -7.88 -7.20
C ALA A 42 9.94 -8.39 -7.88
N ARG A 43 10.24 -9.70 -7.78
CA ARG A 43 11.49 -10.27 -8.31
C ARG A 43 11.45 -10.65 -9.77
N LYS A 44 10.35 -11.18 -10.27
CA LYS A 44 10.25 -11.73 -11.63
C LYS A 44 9.05 -11.24 -12.43
N GLY A 45 8.28 -10.30 -11.88
CA GLY A 45 7.06 -9.75 -12.48
C GLY A 45 5.85 -10.67 -12.32
N VAL A 46 4.66 -10.08 -12.44
CA VAL A 46 3.38 -10.79 -12.31
C VAL A 46 3.19 -11.80 -13.45
N ALA A 47 3.52 -11.41 -14.68
CA ALA A 47 3.34 -12.27 -15.86
C ALA A 47 4.13 -13.58 -15.75
N ALA A 48 5.39 -13.52 -15.32
CA ALA A 48 6.28 -14.68 -15.21
C ALA A 48 6.04 -15.52 -13.94
N THR A 49 5.22 -15.07 -12.99
CA THR A 49 4.91 -15.82 -11.76
C THR A 49 3.72 -16.73 -11.98
N THR A 50 3.85 -17.99 -11.57
CA THR A 50 2.78 -19.01 -11.64
C THR A 50 2.18 -19.30 -10.29
N MET A 51 0.93 -19.84 -10.25
CA MET A 51 0.31 -20.33 -9.02
C MET A 51 1.16 -21.42 -8.33
N ALA A 52 1.89 -22.22 -9.11
CA ALA A 52 2.79 -23.24 -8.58
C ALA A 52 4.00 -22.63 -7.86
N ASP A 53 4.55 -21.53 -8.39
CA ASP A 53 5.65 -20.81 -7.74
C ASP A 53 5.20 -20.21 -6.40
N ILE A 54 4.01 -19.60 -6.38
CA ILE A 54 3.44 -19.01 -5.15
C ILE A 54 3.17 -20.09 -4.11
N ALA A 55 2.58 -21.21 -4.51
CA ALA A 55 2.33 -22.33 -3.60
C ALA A 55 3.63 -22.87 -3.00
N ALA A 56 4.68 -23.02 -3.84
CA ALA A 56 5.99 -23.50 -3.40
C ALA A 56 6.64 -22.52 -2.40
N ALA A 57 6.58 -21.20 -2.66
CA ALA A 57 7.11 -20.17 -1.77
C ALA A 57 6.39 -20.15 -0.42
N ALA A 58 5.06 -20.25 -0.43
CA ALA A 58 4.24 -20.31 0.79
C ALA A 58 4.27 -21.68 1.51
N GLY A 59 5.08 -22.65 1.03
CA GLY A 59 5.14 -24.00 1.60
C GLY A 59 3.84 -24.79 1.48
N LEU A 60 3.03 -24.50 0.45
CA LEU A 60 1.74 -25.12 0.19
C LEU A 60 1.79 -26.07 -1.00
N GLN A 61 0.83 -27.01 -1.03
CA GLN A 61 0.48 -27.68 -2.28
C GLN A 61 -0.38 -26.74 -3.15
N VAL A 62 -0.26 -26.85 -4.46
CA VAL A 62 -1.03 -26.04 -5.42
C VAL A 62 -2.54 -26.15 -5.19
N SER A 63 -3.04 -27.36 -4.87
CA SER A 63 -4.45 -27.58 -4.53
C SER A 63 -4.89 -26.85 -3.24
N SER A 64 -3.98 -26.67 -2.29
CA SER A 64 -4.26 -25.92 -1.07
C SER A 64 -4.27 -24.41 -1.33
N LEU A 65 -3.43 -23.91 -2.24
CA LEU A 65 -3.46 -22.52 -2.67
C LEU A 65 -4.79 -22.18 -3.31
N TYR A 66 -5.30 -23.03 -4.23
CA TYR A 66 -6.61 -22.84 -4.88
C TYR A 66 -7.81 -22.84 -3.93
N TYR A 67 -7.66 -23.34 -2.72
CA TYR A 67 -8.70 -23.20 -1.68
C TYR A 67 -8.84 -21.75 -1.20
N TYR A 68 -7.73 -21.00 -1.13
CA TYR A 68 -7.73 -19.61 -0.67
C TYR A 68 -7.89 -18.60 -1.80
N PHE A 69 -7.27 -18.85 -2.95
CA PHE A 69 -7.27 -17.95 -4.11
C PHE A 69 -7.49 -18.76 -5.39
N ARG A 70 -8.53 -18.42 -6.13
CA ARG A 70 -8.92 -19.14 -7.34
C ARG A 70 -8.02 -18.85 -8.54
N SER A 71 -7.30 -17.72 -8.51
CA SER A 71 -6.42 -17.30 -9.58
C SER A 71 -5.28 -16.44 -9.04
N LYS A 72 -4.25 -16.27 -9.86
CA LYS A 72 -3.17 -15.31 -9.63
C LYS A 72 -3.72 -13.87 -9.57
N HIS A 73 -4.75 -13.61 -10.33
CA HIS A 73 -5.44 -12.34 -10.37
C HIS A 73 -6.07 -11.99 -9.01
N GLU A 74 -6.81 -12.93 -8.39
CA GLU A 74 -7.40 -12.74 -7.07
C GLU A 74 -6.34 -12.46 -5.99
N ILE A 75 -5.15 -13.07 -6.10
CA ILE A 75 -4.01 -12.72 -5.23
C ILE A 75 -3.53 -11.29 -5.52
N LEU A 76 -3.43 -10.92 -6.79
CA LEU A 76 -3.02 -9.57 -7.18
C LEU A 76 -4.02 -8.52 -6.69
N GLU A 77 -5.33 -8.75 -6.83
CA GLU A 77 -6.37 -7.88 -6.27
C GLU A 77 -6.24 -7.68 -4.76
N ALA A 78 -5.95 -8.78 -4.03
CA ALA A 78 -5.73 -8.68 -2.58
C ALA A 78 -4.49 -7.83 -2.24
N ILE A 79 -3.43 -7.92 -3.05
CA ILE A 79 -2.21 -7.12 -2.90
C ILE A 79 -2.50 -5.64 -3.22
N VAL A 80 -3.14 -5.36 -4.36
CA VAL A 80 -3.41 -3.97 -4.79
C VAL A 80 -4.47 -3.28 -3.93
N GLY A 81 -5.37 -4.05 -3.32
CA GLY A 81 -6.33 -3.51 -2.36
C GLY A 81 -5.65 -2.83 -1.17
N GLU A 82 -4.49 -3.32 -0.72
CA GLU A 82 -3.70 -2.68 0.33
C GLU A 82 -3.09 -1.35 -0.11
N VAL A 83 -2.77 -1.20 -1.39
CA VAL A 83 -2.18 0.03 -1.98
C VAL A 83 -3.10 1.24 -1.80
N ASN A 84 -4.41 1.05 -1.94
CA ASN A 84 -5.38 2.12 -1.74
C ASN A 84 -5.87 2.19 -0.28
N ARG A 85 -6.01 1.05 0.39
CA ARG A 85 -6.54 0.99 1.76
C ARG A 85 -5.64 1.70 2.77
N ILE A 86 -4.31 1.51 2.67
CA ILE A 86 -3.36 2.07 3.63
C ILE A 86 -3.35 3.60 3.57
N PRO A 87 -3.15 4.27 2.39
CA PRO A 87 -3.17 5.72 2.33
C PRO A 87 -4.53 6.32 2.70
N ARG A 88 -5.65 5.68 2.33
CA ARG A 88 -6.97 6.15 2.75
C ARG A 88 -7.16 6.11 4.26
N ALA A 89 -6.68 5.05 4.93
CA ALA A 89 -6.70 4.97 6.38
C ALA A 89 -5.81 6.05 7.01
N ALA A 90 -4.61 6.30 6.47
CA ALA A 90 -3.71 7.35 6.92
C ALA A 90 -4.33 8.75 6.77
N LEU A 91 -5.02 9.01 5.66
CA LEU A 91 -5.72 10.28 5.43
C LEU A 91 -6.88 10.47 6.43
N ALA A 92 -7.69 9.43 6.66
CA ALA A 92 -8.77 9.48 7.62
C ALA A 92 -8.26 9.71 9.05
N GLU A 93 -7.16 9.07 9.42
CA GLU A 93 -6.49 9.27 10.71
C GLU A 93 -5.95 10.68 10.85
N ALA A 94 -5.26 11.21 9.83
CA ALA A 94 -4.73 12.56 9.83
C ALA A 94 -5.85 13.62 10.04
N ARG A 95 -6.97 13.46 9.33
CA ARG A 95 -8.14 14.34 9.52
C ARG A 95 -8.80 14.19 10.89
N ALA A 96 -8.75 13.02 11.51
CA ALA A 96 -9.31 12.81 12.84
C ALA A 96 -8.41 13.39 13.96
N GLN A 97 -7.11 13.43 13.75
CA GLN A 97 -6.12 13.90 14.74
C GLN A 97 -5.89 15.41 14.65
N HIS A 98 -6.09 16.03 13.51
CA HIS A 98 -5.74 17.43 13.25
C HIS A 98 -6.94 18.18 12.66
N GLU A 99 -7.36 19.26 13.32
CA GLU A 99 -8.43 20.14 12.81
C GLU A 99 -7.96 21.06 11.67
N ASP A 100 -6.66 21.43 11.67
CA ASP A 100 -6.07 22.26 10.62
C ASP A 100 -5.79 21.44 9.36
N PRO A 101 -6.35 21.81 8.18
CA PRO A 101 -6.15 21.08 6.94
C PRO A 101 -4.68 20.98 6.48
N ALA A 102 -3.87 22.01 6.72
CA ALA A 102 -2.45 21.98 6.35
C ALA A 102 -1.68 20.97 7.21
N THR A 103 -1.99 20.87 8.50
CA THR A 103 -1.42 19.87 9.40
C THR A 103 -1.86 18.45 9.02
N SER A 104 -3.15 18.26 8.71
CA SER A 104 -3.68 16.98 8.20
C SER A 104 -2.99 16.57 6.90
N LEU A 105 -2.77 17.50 5.96
CA LEU A 105 -2.10 17.24 4.70
C LEU A 105 -0.65 16.83 4.91
N HIS A 106 0.07 17.50 5.81
CA HIS A 106 1.44 17.13 6.17
C HIS A 106 1.51 15.72 6.75
N ALA A 107 0.63 15.39 7.71
CA ALA A 107 0.58 14.08 8.33
C ALA A 107 0.30 12.97 7.30
N PHE A 108 -0.64 13.23 6.38
CA PHE A 108 -0.98 12.31 5.29
C PHE A 108 0.21 12.06 4.36
N VAL A 109 0.79 13.11 3.75
CA VAL A 109 1.92 12.97 2.81
C VAL A 109 3.10 12.25 3.48
N ARG A 110 3.39 12.57 4.73
CA ARG A 110 4.44 11.91 5.51
C ARG A 110 4.20 10.42 5.65
N ALA A 111 2.97 10.02 5.97
CA ALA A 111 2.61 8.62 6.17
C ALA A 111 2.58 7.85 4.84
N ASP A 112 1.97 8.43 3.80
CA ASP A 112 1.82 7.81 2.48
C ASP A 112 3.17 7.54 1.82
N ALA A 113 4.03 8.55 1.71
CA ALA A 113 5.37 8.40 1.15
C ALA A 113 6.22 7.38 1.92
N ALA A 114 6.14 7.35 3.26
CA ALA A 114 6.86 6.37 4.07
C ALA A 114 6.35 4.93 3.82
N VAL A 115 5.05 4.74 3.66
CA VAL A 115 4.45 3.44 3.32
C VAL A 115 4.89 2.99 1.92
N LEU A 116 4.83 3.88 0.93
CA LEU A 116 5.26 3.58 -0.44
C LEU A 116 6.73 3.18 -0.50
N CYS A 117 7.61 3.80 0.27
CA CYS A 117 9.02 3.39 0.40
C CYS A 117 9.19 1.97 0.95
N ARG A 118 8.24 1.44 1.72
CA ARG A 118 8.26 0.08 2.25
C ARG A 118 7.59 -0.94 1.35
N PHE A 119 6.80 -0.49 0.38
CA PHE A 119 6.06 -1.38 -0.50
C PHE A 119 7.02 -2.30 -1.26
N PRO A 120 6.80 -3.63 -1.29
CA PRO A 120 7.76 -4.58 -1.83
C PRO A 120 7.79 -4.65 -3.37
N PHE A 121 6.84 -4.02 -4.05
CA PHE A 121 6.71 -4.06 -5.53
C PHE A 121 6.46 -2.66 -6.10
N ASP A 122 6.72 -2.51 -7.40
CA ASP A 122 6.55 -1.25 -8.13
C ASP A 122 5.05 -0.96 -8.37
N ILE A 123 4.57 0.14 -7.81
CA ILE A 123 3.17 0.59 -7.99
C ILE A 123 2.86 0.92 -9.45
N ASN A 124 3.85 1.37 -10.23
CA ASN A 124 3.66 1.64 -11.64
C ASN A 124 3.45 0.35 -12.46
N GLU A 125 4.01 -0.79 -12.01
CA GLU A 125 3.70 -2.09 -12.61
C GLU A 125 2.24 -2.47 -12.36
N ILE A 126 1.72 -2.18 -11.17
CA ILE A 126 0.32 -2.39 -10.84
C ILE A 126 -0.58 -1.52 -11.70
N HIS A 127 -0.27 -0.22 -11.84
CA HIS A 127 -1.03 0.70 -12.69
C HIS A 127 -1.08 0.22 -14.15
N ARG A 128 0.03 -0.28 -14.69
CA ARG A 128 0.05 -0.85 -16.05
C ARG A 128 -0.83 -2.08 -16.17
N LEU A 129 -0.72 -3.01 -15.21
CA LEU A 129 -1.51 -4.24 -15.21
C LEU A 129 -3.00 -3.95 -15.03
N ALA A 130 -3.35 -2.99 -14.18
CA ALA A 130 -4.72 -2.56 -13.94
C ALA A 130 -5.29 -1.76 -15.13
N GLY A 131 -4.45 -1.08 -15.92
CA GLY A 131 -4.87 -0.34 -17.12
C GLY A 131 -5.17 -1.22 -18.33
N ASP A 132 -4.66 -2.46 -18.36
CA ASP A 132 -4.85 -3.37 -19.48
C ASP A 132 -6.23 -4.07 -19.48
N ASP A 133 -6.93 -4.12 -18.31
CA ASP A 133 -8.27 -4.71 -18.20
C ASP A 133 -9.13 -4.01 -17.14
N ASP A 134 -9.92 -3.03 -17.57
CA ASP A 134 -10.85 -2.26 -16.74
C ASP A 134 -11.89 -3.14 -16.01
N SER A 135 -12.24 -4.31 -16.57
CA SER A 135 -13.28 -5.18 -16.00
C SER A 135 -12.81 -5.91 -14.73
N GLU A 136 -11.53 -6.21 -14.67
CA GLU A 136 -10.95 -6.98 -13.56
C GLU A 136 -10.44 -6.07 -12.42
N PHE A 137 -10.08 -4.80 -12.72
CA PHE A 137 -9.55 -3.85 -11.73
C PHE A 137 -10.48 -2.68 -11.40
N GLY A 138 -11.77 -2.77 -11.75
CA GLY A 138 -12.74 -1.70 -11.49
C GLY A 138 -12.81 -1.24 -10.04
N ARG A 139 -12.67 -2.18 -9.09
CA ARG A 139 -12.61 -1.84 -7.66
C ARG A 139 -11.35 -1.04 -7.30
N TYR A 140 -10.20 -1.46 -7.81
CA TYR A 140 -8.93 -0.75 -7.60
C TYR A 140 -9.00 0.70 -8.07
N TRP A 141 -9.49 0.93 -9.31
CA TRP A 141 -9.63 2.28 -9.87
C TRP A 141 -10.67 3.11 -9.13
N SER A 142 -11.78 2.49 -8.69
CA SER A 142 -12.78 3.19 -7.86
C SER A 142 -12.20 3.63 -6.51
N GLU A 143 -11.44 2.77 -5.83
CA GLU A 143 -10.79 3.10 -4.56
C GLU A 143 -9.66 4.13 -4.77
N ARG A 144 -8.96 4.09 -5.91
CA ARG A 144 -7.94 5.07 -6.29
C ARG A 144 -8.55 6.45 -6.55
N GLN A 145 -9.68 6.50 -7.28
CA GLN A 145 -10.44 7.73 -7.49
C GLN A 145 -10.90 8.32 -6.15
N GLN A 146 -11.42 7.48 -5.26
CA GLN A 146 -11.84 7.94 -3.93
C GLN A 146 -10.68 8.54 -3.11
N LEU A 147 -9.48 7.94 -3.16
CA LEU A 147 -8.30 8.52 -2.50
C LEU A 147 -7.96 9.89 -3.09
N HIS A 148 -8.01 10.02 -4.42
CA HIS A 148 -7.78 11.29 -5.09
C HIS A 148 -8.78 12.35 -4.64
N ASP A 149 -10.08 12.02 -4.65
CA ASP A 149 -11.16 12.92 -4.25
C ASP A 149 -11.03 13.36 -2.78
N ASP A 150 -10.63 12.44 -1.90
CA ASP A 150 -10.41 12.71 -0.48
C ASP A 150 -9.22 13.68 -0.25
N VAL A 151 -8.12 13.54 -1.05
CA VAL A 151 -6.97 14.47 -1.00
C VAL A 151 -7.33 15.82 -1.62
N GLU A 152 -8.05 15.84 -2.75
CA GLU A 152 -8.57 17.05 -3.38
C GLU A 152 -9.43 17.86 -2.39
N ALA A 153 -10.36 17.19 -1.70
CA ALA A 153 -11.19 17.82 -0.69
C ALA A 153 -10.35 18.41 0.46
N LEU A 154 -9.29 17.72 0.91
CA LEU A 154 -8.41 18.24 1.97
C LEU A 154 -7.65 19.50 1.52
N VAL A 155 -7.19 19.53 0.27
CA VAL A 155 -6.54 20.71 -0.30
C VAL A 155 -7.54 21.89 -0.42
N ALA A 156 -8.78 21.60 -0.90
CA ALA A 156 -9.84 22.61 -0.99
C ALA A 156 -10.20 23.21 0.39
N ASP A 157 -10.28 22.36 1.43
CA ASP A 157 -10.50 22.80 2.80
C ASP A 157 -9.39 23.75 3.28
N GLY A 158 -8.11 23.43 2.96
CA GLY A 158 -6.97 24.28 3.31
C GLY A 158 -6.94 25.64 2.58
N VAL A 159 -7.35 25.65 1.31
CA VAL A 159 -7.53 26.92 0.55
C VAL A 159 -8.66 27.74 1.14
N ALA A 160 -9.81 27.12 1.44
CA ALA A 160 -10.97 27.79 2.03
C ALA A 160 -10.68 28.32 3.45
N ALA A 161 -9.93 27.57 4.26
CA ALA A 161 -9.47 28.00 5.59
C ALA A 161 -8.40 29.11 5.52
N GLY A 162 -7.80 29.34 4.35
CA GLY A 162 -6.72 30.32 4.17
C GLY A 162 -5.37 29.86 4.74
N THR A 163 -5.20 28.60 5.09
CA THR A 163 -3.92 28.00 5.52
C THR A 163 -3.05 27.65 4.34
N LEU A 164 -3.67 27.29 3.19
CA LEU A 164 -2.99 27.10 1.92
C LEU A 164 -3.16 28.31 0.99
N ILE A 165 -2.23 28.47 0.05
CA ILE A 165 -2.33 29.45 -1.03
C ILE A 165 -3.48 29.08 -1.98
N ASP A 166 -3.90 30.02 -2.81
CA ASP A 166 -4.90 29.79 -3.86
C ASP A 166 -4.30 28.93 -4.97
N VAL A 167 -4.67 27.65 -5.01
CA VAL A 167 -4.23 26.65 -5.99
C VAL A 167 -5.43 25.84 -6.46
N ASP A 168 -5.32 25.20 -7.64
CA ASP A 168 -6.29 24.24 -8.12
C ASP A 168 -6.19 22.95 -7.27
N PRO A 169 -7.26 22.58 -6.50
CA PRO A 169 -7.19 21.43 -5.61
C PRO A 169 -7.01 20.10 -6.35
N HIS A 170 -7.63 19.95 -7.52
CA HIS A 170 -7.55 18.74 -8.33
C HIS A 170 -6.11 18.50 -8.85
N LEU A 171 -5.49 19.49 -9.48
CA LEU A 171 -4.11 19.39 -9.96
C LEU A 171 -3.13 19.19 -8.81
N THR A 172 -3.40 19.82 -7.66
CA THR A 172 -2.57 19.70 -6.47
C THR A 172 -2.63 18.28 -5.90
N ALA A 173 -3.83 17.68 -5.80
CA ALA A 173 -4.00 16.29 -5.35
C ALA A 173 -3.28 15.31 -6.28
N LEU A 174 -3.44 15.46 -7.61
CA LEU A 174 -2.71 14.65 -8.60
C LEU A 174 -1.20 14.77 -8.43
N THR A 175 -0.69 15.98 -8.22
CA THR A 175 0.75 16.24 -8.06
C THR A 175 1.29 15.60 -6.78
N ILE A 176 0.57 15.71 -5.67
CA ILE A 176 0.96 15.12 -4.38
C ILE A 176 1.05 13.60 -4.53
N LEU A 177 -0.02 12.94 -4.98
CA LEU A 177 -0.06 11.49 -5.09
C LEU A 177 0.98 10.95 -6.07
N ALA A 178 1.17 11.61 -7.22
CA ALA A 178 2.20 11.23 -8.18
C ALA A 178 3.62 11.36 -7.63
N ASN A 179 3.88 12.40 -6.84
CA ASN A 179 5.19 12.62 -6.21
C ASN A 179 5.50 11.57 -5.13
N ASP A 180 4.50 11.21 -4.32
CA ASP A 180 4.65 10.19 -3.28
C ASP A 180 4.90 8.82 -3.91
N GLU A 181 4.19 8.46 -4.98
CA GLU A 181 4.43 7.23 -5.74
C GLU A 181 5.81 7.21 -6.40
N ALA A 182 6.25 8.33 -6.95
CA ALA A 182 7.56 8.44 -7.58
C ALA A 182 8.72 8.18 -6.60
N ALA A 183 8.51 8.33 -5.29
CA ALA A 183 9.52 8.01 -4.28
C ALA A 183 10.03 6.58 -4.39
N GLN A 184 9.20 5.61 -4.71
CA GLN A 184 9.63 4.22 -4.92
C GLN A 184 10.71 4.07 -5.99
N ASN A 185 10.63 4.85 -7.07
CA ASN A 185 11.52 4.73 -8.22
C ASN A 185 12.98 5.04 -7.91
N TRP A 186 13.22 5.88 -6.93
CA TRP A 186 14.56 6.27 -6.52
C TRP A 186 14.96 5.76 -5.13
N TYR A 187 14.00 5.43 -4.27
CA TYR A 187 14.28 4.87 -2.95
C TYR A 187 14.67 3.39 -3.04
N ARG A 188 13.93 2.60 -3.82
CA ARG A 188 14.21 1.19 -4.10
C ARG A 188 14.20 0.92 -5.59
N PRO A 189 15.19 1.40 -6.34
CA PRO A 189 15.20 1.22 -7.79
C PRO A 189 15.25 -0.27 -8.14
N VAL A 190 14.38 -0.68 -9.05
CA VAL A 190 14.41 -2.02 -9.64
C VAL A 190 15.63 -2.11 -10.54
N GLY A 191 16.56 -3.01 -10.24
CA GLY A 191 17.78 -3.24 -11.02
C GLY A 191 19.04 -2.59 -10.45
N ALA A 192 20.15 -2.65 -11.22
CA ALA A 192 21.49 -2.27 -10.75
C ALA A 192 21.78 -0.75 -10.76
N ARG A 193 20.87 0.07 -11.25
CA ARG A 193 21.09 1.52 -11.36
C ARG A 193 20.49 2.24 -10.15
N ARG A 194 21.34 2.53 -9.18
CA ARG A 194 21.01 3.38 -8.02
C ARG A 194 21.44 4.82 -8.30
N LEU A 195 20.60 5.76 -7.96
CA LEU A 195 21.00 7.15 -7.94
C LEU A 195 21.94 7.38 -6.75
N VAL A 196 23.06 8.01 -7.03
CA VAL A 196 24.09 8.32 -6.03
C VAL A 196 24.23 9.83 -6.00
N GLY A 197 24.21 10.42 -4.82
CA GLY A 197 24.43 11.85 -4.63
C GLY A 197 25.86 12.27 -5.03
N ALA A 198 26.08 13.58 -5.16
CA ALA A 198 27.40 14.11 -5.47
C ALA A 198 28.47 13.76 -4.41
N ASP A 199 28.05 13.41 -3.19
CA ASP A 199 28.87 12.91 -2.10
C ASP A 199 29.19 11.41 -2.15
N GLY A 200 28.80 10.72 -3.24
CA GLY A 200 29.00 9.29 -3.44
C GLY A 200 28.07 8.38 -2.63
N ARG A 201 27.06 8.96 -1.93
CA ARG A 201 26.16 8.19 -1.05
C ARG A 201 24.88 7.81 -1.77
N SER A 202 24.39 6.59 -1.52
CA SER A 202 23.11 6.12 -2.03
C SER A 202 21.94 6.58 -1.15
N THR A 203 20.72 6.47 -1.68
CA THR A 203 19.48 6.78 -0.95
C THR A 203 19.22 5.85 0.23
N GLU A 204 19.91 4.73 0.34
CA GLU A 204 19.78 3.74 1.44
C GLU A 204 20.11 4.29 2.84
N ARG A 205 20.78 5.44 2.92
CA ARG A 205 21.05 6.13 4.19
C ARG A 205 19.80 6.74 4.85
N TYR A 206 18.74 6.94 4.07
CA TYR A 206 17.49 7.50 4.56
C TYR A 206 16.52 6.40 4.95
N THR A 207 15.85 6.56 6.09
CA THR A 207 14.72 5.72 6.43
C THR A 207 13.47 6.11 5.61
N PRO A 208 12.47 5.23 5.48
CA PRO A 208 11.19 5.62 4.90
C PRO A 208 10.56 6.84 5.59
N GLU A 209 10.73 6.96 6.90
CA GLU A 209 10.28 8.09 7.70
C GLU A 209 10.98 9.40 7.33
N ASP A 210 12.29 9.34 7.07
CA ASP A 210 13.05 10.51 6.61
C ASP A 210 12.55 10.99 5.24
N VAL A 211 12.26 10.05 4.34
CA VAL A 211 11.70 10.35 3.03
C VAL A 211 10.31 10.96 3.17
N GLY A 212 9.42 10.33 3.95
CA GLY A 212 8.06 10.83 4.17
C GLY A 212 8.06 12.25 4.76
N ARG A 213 8.88 12.50 5.79
CA ARG A 213 9.03 13.84 6.36
C ARG A 213 9.54 14.86 5.34
N TYR A 214 10.55 14.49 4.58
CA TYR A 214 11.11 15.38 3.57
C TYR A 214 10.09 15.77 2.48
N LEU A 215 9.33 14.79 1.98
CA LEU A 215 8.30 15.04 0.97
C LEU A 215 7.15 15.88 1.52
N ALA A 216 6.69 15.61 2.74
CA ALA A 216 5.67 16.41 3.40
C ALA A 216 6.14 17.87 3.58
N ASP A 217 7.35 18.08 4.09
CA ASP A 217 7.92 19.40 4.24
C ASP A 217 8.05 20.16 2.91
N LEU A 218 8.52 19.47 1.86
CA LEU A 218 8.69 20.08 0.55
C LEU A 218 7.33 20.47 -0.06
N THR A 219 6.34 19.59 0.06
CA THR A 219 4.97 19.82 -0.40
C THR A 219 4.36 21.02 0.32
N LEU A 220 4.42 21.04 1.65
CA LEU A 220 3.81 22.13 2.43
C LEU A 220 4.53 23.46 2.26
N ARG A 221 5.85 23.50 2.09
CA ARG A 221 6.59 24.73 1.79
C ARG A 221 6.09 25.43 0.52
N GLY A 222 5.65 24.67 -0.48
CA GLY A 222 5.08 25.20 -1.71
C GLY A 222 3.62 25.62 -1.61
N LEU A 223 2.89 25.12 -0.61
CA LEU A 223 1.45 25.30 -0.48
C LEU A 223 1.04 26.21 0.69
N LEU A 224 1.85 26.36 1.73
CA LEU A 224 1.50 27.19 2.88
C LEU A 224 1.39 28.67 2.51
N ARG A 225 0.32 29.31 2.94
CA ARG A 225 0.15 30.77 2.82
C ARG A 225 1.17 31.51 3.68
N ASP A 226 1.45 31.02 4.87
CA ASP A 226 2.52 31.48 5.75
C ASP A 226 3.54 30.36 5.99
N PRO A 227 4.69 30.34 5.28
CA PRO A 227 5.71 29.32 5.44
C PRO A 227 6.30 29.23 6.85
N SER A 228 6.16 30.26 7.69
CA SER A 228 6.68 30.25 9.07
C SER A 228 5.92 29.27 9.99
N THR A 229 4.71 28.84 9.60
CA THR A 229 3.92 27.88 10.36
C THR A 229 4.42 26.44 10.25
N LEU A 230 5.32 26.14 9.29
CA LEU A 230 5.77 24.78 9.01
C LEU A 230 6.42 24.09 10.22
N ASP A 231 7.19 24.81 11.04
CA ASP A 231 7.83 24.21 12.21
C ASP A 231 6.81 23.79 13.28
N GLY A 232 5.71 24.54 13.44
CA GLY A 232 4.58 24.16 14.28
C GLY A 232 3.84 22.92 13.74
N ILE A 233 3.63 22.84 12.43
CA ILE A 233 3.01 21.69 11.74
C ILE A 233 3.86 20.43 11.93
N ARG A 234 5.18 20.52 11.76
CA ARG A 234 6.10 19.41 12.02
C ARG A 234 5.97 18.88 13.44
N ALA A 235 6.05 19.79 14.42
CA ALA A 235 5.95 19.42 15.84
C ALA A 235 4.62 18.73 16.16
N ALA A 236 3.52 19.11 15.50
CA ALA A 236 2.21 18.51 15.68
C ALA A 236 2.07 17.13 15.00
N THR A 237 2.88 16.82 13.99
CA THR A 237 2.80 15.57 13.21
C THR A 237 3.94 14.59 13.51
N GLU A 238 4.93 14.95 14.33
CA GLU A 238 5.94 14.00 14.82
C GLU A 238 5.30 13.03 15.85
N PRO A 239 5.65 11.71 15.78
CA PRO A 239 5.08 10.69 16.67
C PRO A 239 5.62 10.79 18.10
#